data_7f0535105315f84da1ac601a1de14e3b
#
_entry.id   7f0535105315f84da1ac601a1de14e3b
#
_cell.length_a   1.000
_cell.length_b   1.000
_cell.length_c   1.000
_cell.angle_alpha   90.00
_cell.angle_beta   90.00
_cell.angle_gamma   90.00
#
_symmetry.space_group_name_H-M   'P 1'
#
loop_
_entity.id
_entity.type
_entity.pdbx_description
1 polymer ?
#
loop_
_entity_poly.entity_id
_entity_poly.type
_entity_poly.pdbx_seq_one_letter_code
_entity_poly.pdbx_strand_id
1 'polypeptide(L)'
;MRKDPTTVSRTGNEVTRLDRTRIAMWSGPRNISTAMMYSFENRFDCHATDEPLYASFLLNSRTPHPGAEEVIEKYETDLGKLITTLTGPIPDEKQIWYQKHMGHHIPGDSDISWIDDFKNCFLIRNPRDVLLSLSKVTDCIDLLSTGLPQQLTIFRHVINSSGEIPPVIDSEDVLEDPESTLSALCDSIGIPFSNRMLSWDPGPRSCDGLWGKYWYDSVWKSSGFSPPSPKAGELSEHLCSVLEESTMIYEELREMRIRT
;
A
#
# COMPACT_ATOMS: atom_id res chain seq x y z
N MET A 1 36.56 59.71 -10.21
CA MET A 1 35.73 58.93 -11.12
C MET A 1 36.39 57.59 -11.43
N ARG A 2 36.00 56.50 -10.76
CA ARG A 2 36.31 55.13 -11.19
C ARG A 2 35.05 54.32 -10.94
N LYS A 3 34.54 53.70 -11.98
CA LYS A 3 33.39 52.82 -11.96
C LYS A 3 33.88 51.43 -11.55
N ASP A 4 33.26 50.86 -10.55
CA ASP A 4 33.36 49.44 -10.21
C ASP A 4 32.24 48.66 -10.91
N PRO A 5 32.56 47.57 -11.65
CA PRO A 5 31.56 46.65 -12.15
C PRO A 5 31.80 45.28 -11.56
N THR A 6 31.02 44.86 -10.59
CA THR A 6 30.87 43.43 -10.31
C THR A 6 29.52 43.13 -9.69
N THR A 7 28.53 43.07 -10.61
CA THR A 7 27.28 42.39 -10.29
C THR A 7 27.50 40.91 -10.62
N VAL A 8 27.84 40.10 -9.62
CA VAL A 8 27.84 38.64 -9.75
C VAL A 8 26.42 38.18 -9.56
N SER A 9 25.77 37.80 -10.66
CA SER A 9 24.52 37.05 -10.68
C SER A 9 24.78 35.65 -10.05
N ARG A 10 24.32 35.42 -8.84
CA ARG A 10 24.20 34.10 -8.26
C ARG A 10 22.88 33.51 -8.76
N THR A 11 22.92 32.75 -9.83
CA THR A 11 21.89 31.74 -10.14
C THR A 11 22.08 30.60 -9.17
N GLY A 12 21.44 30.68 -8.02
CA GLY A 12 21.31 29.56 -7.11
C GLY A 12 20.32 28.57 -7.72
N ASN A 13 20.76 27.38 -8.05
CA ASN A 13 19.89 26.22 -8.15
C ASN A 13 19.26 26.04 -6.75
N GLU A 14 18.03 26.49 -6.57
CA GLU A 14 17.17 26.00 -5.49
C GLU A 14 16.90 24.53 -5.81
N VAL A 15 17.69 23.64 -5.21
CA VAL A 15 17.29 22.26 -5.04
C VAL A 15 16.10 22.32 -4.09
N THR A 16 14.89 22.24 -4.65
CA THR A 16 13.65 22.08 -3.87
C THR A 16 13.86 20.87 -2.99
N ARG A 17 14.03 21.12 -1.69
CA ARG A 17 14.15 20.08 -0.68
C ARG A 17 12.78 19.42 -0.65
N LEU A 18 12.67 18.20 -1.18
CA LEU A 18 11.45 17.41 -1.08
C LEU A 18 11.07 17.31 0.41
N ASP A 19 9.85 17.68 0.72
CA ASP A 19 9.33 17.50 2.06
C ASP A 19 9.31 16.00 2.37
N ARG A 20 9.64 15.64 3.62
CA ARG A 20 9.61 14.26 4.07
C ARG A 20 8.19 13.72 4.00
N THR A 21 7.97 12.67 3.24
CA THR A 21 6.64 12.14 2.94
C THR A 21 6.45 10.74 3.51
N ARG A 22 5.41 10.56 4.33
CA ARG A 22 4.92 9.23 4.75
C ARG A 22 3.73 8.85 3.90
N ILE A 23 3.78 7.67 3.32
CA ILE A 23 2.73 7.10 2.47
C ILE A 23 2.13 5.91 3.20
N ALA A 24 0.83 5.94 3.45
CA ALA A 24 0.08 4.77 3.88
C ALA A 24 -0.66 4.19 2.66
N MET A 25 -0.20 3.05 2.15
CA MET A 25 -0.85 2.35 1.05
C MET A 25 -1.81 1.30 1.60
N TRP A 26 -3.09 1.61 1.57
CA TRP A 26 -4.16 0.76 2.04
C TRP A 26 -4.58 -0.24 0.97
N SER A 27 -4.63 -1.52 1.31
CA SER A 27 -5.06 -2.57 0.39
C SER A 27 -5.82 -3.69 1.10
N GLY A 28 -6.50 -4.53 0.32
CA GLY A 28 -6.94 -5.84 0.75
C GLY A 28 -5.90 -6.93 0.41
N PRO A 29 -6.11 -8.17 0.83
CA PRO A 29 -5.23 -9.28 0.47
C PRO A 29 -5.30 -9.57 -1.03
N ARG A 30 -4.22 -10.11 -1.59
CA ARG A 30 -4.11 -10.53 -3.01
C ARG A 30 -4.21 -9.39 -4.03
N ASN A 31 -3.91 -8.17 -3.63
CA ASN A 31 -4.02 -6.93 -4.42
C ASN A 31 -2.69 -6.45 -5.00
N ILE A 32 -1.73 -7.30 -5.30
CA ILE A 32 -0.37 -6.92 -5.75
C ILE A 32 0.37 -5.94 -4.80
N SER A 33 -0.10 -5.77 -3.57
CA SER A 33 0.45 -4.80 -2.61
C SER A 33 1.93 -5.00 -2.29
N THR A 34 2.42 -6.25 -2.34
CA THR A 34 3.86 -6.53 -2.16
C THR A 34 4.68 -6.10 -3.38
N ALA A 35 4.17 -6.27 -4.61
CA ALA A 35 4.81 -5.74 -5.81
C ALA A 35 4.88 -4.20 -5.77
N MET A 36 3.80 -3.55 -5.30
CA MET A 36 3.80 -2.10 -5.04
C MET A 36 4.84 -1.71 -3.99
N MET A 37 4.96 -2.45 -2.90
CA MET A 37 5.99 -2.21 -1.89
C MET A 37 7.40 -2.33 -2.47
N TYR A 38 7.66 -3.34 -3.30
CA TYR A 38 8.96 -3.52 -3.96
C TYR A 38 9.27 -2.41 -4.96
N SER A 39 8.25 -1.93 -5.69
CA SER A 39 8.36 -0.76 -6.57
C SER A 39 8.87 0.47 -5.81
N PHE A 40 8.29 0.77 -4.65
CA PHE A 40 8.72 1.89 -3.81
C PHE A 40 10.06 1.64 -3.12
N GLU A 41 10.30 0.45 -2.58
CA GLU A 41 11.56 0.09 -1.92
C GLU A 41 12.76 0.17 -2.86
N ASN A 42 12.57 -0.09 -4.16
CA ASN A 42 13.64 0.00 -5.15
C ASN A 42 14.10 1.43 -5.46
N ARG A 43 13.44 2.47 -4.93
CA ARG A 43 13.89 3.87 -4.97
C ARG A 43 15.03 4.08 -3.99
N PHE A 44 15.98 4.98 -4.31
CA PHE A 44 17.08 5.31 -3.36
C PHE A 44 16.60 6.10 -2.15
N ASP A 45 15.54 6.89 -2.33
CA ASP A 45 15.03 7.89 -1.39
C ASP A 45 13.89 7.36 -0.50
N CYS A 46 13.56 6.07 -0.65
CA CYS A 46 12.44 5.45 0.05
C CYS A 46 12.90 4.39 1.05
N HIS A 47 12.25 4.36 2.21
CA HIS A 47 12.22 3.24 3.14
C HIS A 47 10.85 2.57 3.00
N ALA A 48 10.80 1.23 2.98
CA ALA A 48 9.56 0.48 2.91
C ALA A 48 9.34 -0.36 4.17
N THR A 49 8.10 -0.40 4.65
CA THR A 49 7.68 -1.22 5.79
C THR A 49 6.50 -2.10 5.38
N ASP A 50 6.61 -3.39 5.64
CA ASP A 50 5.62 -4.40 5.29
C ASP A 50 4.66 -4.64 6.46
N GLU A 51 3.38 -4.42 6.23
CA GLU A 51 2.25 -4.73 7.12
C GLU A 51 2.53 -4.48 8.62
N PRO A 52 2.87 -3.26 9.04
CA PRO A 52 3.35 -3.00 10.41
C PRO A 52 2.33 -3.33 11.50
N LEU A 53 1.05 -3.43 11.17
CA LEU A 53 -0.03 -3.77 12.13
C LEU A 53 -0.32 -5.27 12.21
N TYR A 54 0.39 -6.12 11.45
CA TYR A 54 0.06 -7.54 11.30
C TYR A 54 0.16 -8.33 12.62
N ALA A 55 1.21 -8.13 13.41
CA ALA A 55 1.36 -8.81 14.70
C ALA A 55 0.26 -8.42 15.69
N SER A 56 -0.11 -7.15 15.74
CA SER A 56 -1.24 -6.67 16.55
C SER A 56 -2.56 -7.29 16.08
N PHE A 57 -2.79 -7.36 14.77
CA PHE A 57 -3.95 -8.02 14.19
C PHE A 57 -4.02 -9.50 14.57
N LEU A 58 -2.94 -10.25 14.40
CA LEU A 58 -2.89 -11.68 14.74
C LEU A 58 -3.19 -11.95 16.21
N LEU A 59 -2.63 -11.13 17.11
CA LEU A 59 -2.87 -11.25 18.55
C LEU A 59 -4.35 -11.05 18.90
N ASN A 60 -4.99 -10.06 18.28
CA ASN A 60 -6.35 -9.64 18.63
C ASN A 60 -7.44 -10.44 17.90
N SER A 61 -7.23 -10.79 16.63
CA SER A 61 -8.23 -11.50 15.82
C SER A 61 -8.27 -12.99 16.11
N ARG A 62 -7.17 -13.55 16.63
CA ARG A 62 -6.96 -15.00 16.77
C ARG A 62 -7.16 -15.79 15.47
N THR A 63 -7.03 -15.11 14.34
CA THR A 63 -7.16 -15.73 13.01
C THR A 63 -6.03 -16.74 12.82
N PRO A 64 -6.33 -18.00 12.43
CA PRO A 64 -5.30 -18.97 12.15
C PRO A 64 -4.44 -18.53 10.95
N HIS A 65 -3.18 -18.25 11.19
CA HIS A 65 -2.21 -17.93 10.15
C HIS A 65 -0.94 -18.76 10.33
N PRO A 66 -0.32 -19.25 9.26
CA PRO A 66 0.96 -19.93 9.35
C PRO A 66 2.00 -19.04 10.01
N GLY A 67 2.66 -19.54 11.09
CA GLY A 67 3.69 -18.79 11.80
C GLY A 67 3.20 -17.63 12.66
N ALA A 68 1.90 -17.55 12.99
CA ALA A 68 1.33 -16.48 13.82
C ALA A 68 2.08 -16.28 15.14
N GLU A 69 2.40 -17.35 15.85
CA GLU A 69 3.13 -17.30 17.12
C GLU A 69 4.51 -16.64 16.95
N GLU A 70 5.25 -17.02 15.90
CA GLU A 70 6.56 -16.43 15.60
C GLU A 70 6.47 -14.94 15.28
N VAL A 71 5.42 -14.52 14.57
CA VAL A 71 5.18 -13.10 14.23
C VAL A 71 4.83 -12.32 15.50
N ILE A 72 3.92 -12.83 16.34
CA ILE A 72 3.51 -12.19 17.59
C ILE A 72 4.70 -12.05 18.56
N GLU A 73 5.60 -13.03 18.60
CA GLU A 73 6.78 -12.99 19.48
C GLU A 73 7.81 -11.96 19.02
N LYS A 74 7.99 -11.79 17.70
CA LYS A 74 9.10 -10.99 17.14
C LYS A 74 8.75 -9.54 16.82
N TYR A 75 7.48 -9.22 16.65
CA TYR A 75 7.04 -7.88 16.29
C TYR A 75 6.26 -7.20 17.41
N GLU A 76 6.25 -5.87 17.42
CA GLU A 76 5.43 -5.10 18.34
C GLU A 76 3.94 -5.36 18.12
N THR A 77 3.21 -5.59 19.20
CA THR A 77 1.77 -5.86 19.19
C THR A 77 0.92 -4.76 19.82
N ASP A 78 1.55 -3.86 20.57
CA ASP A 78 0.89 -2.70 21.18
C ASP A 78 0.60 -1.65 20.11
N LEU A 79 -0.68 -1.42 19.83
CA LEU A 79 -1.12 -0.50 18.78
C LEU A 79 -0.65 0.94 19.03
N GLY A 80 -0.63 1.40 20.28
CA GLY A 80 -0.18 2.75 20.63
C GLY A 80 1.31 2.97 20.34
N LYS A 81 2.16 1.96 20.65
CA LYS A 81 3.58 2.00 20.30
C LYS A 81 3.81 1.93 18.79
N LEU A 82 3.03 1.09 18.10
CA LEU A 82 3.07 1.01 16.64
C LEU A 82 2.73 2.36 16.01
N ILE A 83 1.63 2.98 16.40
CA ILE A 83 1.23 4.32 15.93
C ILE A 83 2.35 5.33 16.18
N THR A 84 2.90 5.37 17.40
CA THR A 84 4.01 6.28 17.76
C THR A 84 5.22 6.07 16.84
N THR A 85 5.54 4.82 16.50
CA THR A 85 6.65 4.49 15.61
C THR A 85 6.35 4.94 14.18
N LEU A 86 5.15 4.61 13.66
CA LEU A 86 4.76 4.85 12.27
C LEU A 86 4.59 6.34 11.95
N THR A 87 4.18 7.14 12.94
CA THR A 87 4.09 8.61 12.82
C THR A 87 5.41 9.32 13.17
N GLY A 88 6.39 8.58 13.67
CA GLY A 88 7.71 9.06 14.06
C GLY A 88 8.63 9.47 12.90
N PRO A 89 9.92 9.69 13.16
CA PRO A 89 10.90 10.03 12.12
C PRO A 89 11.00 8.95 11.05
N ILE A 90 11.19 9.36 9.79
CA ILE A 90 11.41 8.43 8.67
C ILE A 90 12.74 7.70 8.87
N PRO A 91 12.76 6.35 8.82
CA PRO A 91 13.98 5.57 8.99
C PRO A 91 15.04 5.85 7.93
N ASP A 92 16.30 5.47 8.23
CA ASP A 92 17.45 5.49 7.32
C ASP A 92 17.69 6.87 6.67
N GLU A 93 17.28 7.95 7.30
CA GLU A 93 17.38 9.33 6.79
C GLU A 93 16.75 9.52 5.39
N LYS A 94 15.85 8.61 4.98
CA LYS A 94 15.17 8.68 3.69
C LYS A 94 14.20 9.87 3.61
N GLN A 95 13.80 10.22 2.40
CA GLN A 95 12.82 11.28 2.16
C GLN A 95 11.39 10.74 2.17
N ILE A 96 11.22 9.49 1.75
CA ILE A 96 9.94 8.82 1.60
C ILE A 96 9.89 7.61 2.52
N TRP A 97 8.77 7.42 3.21
CA TRP A 97 8.47 6.20 3.94
C TRP A 97 7.20 5.59 3.41
N TYR A 98 7.34 4.52 2.65
CA TYR A 98 6.21 3.73 2.15
C TYR A 98 5.84 2.67 3.18
N GLN A 99 4.60 2.72 3.66
CA GLN A 99 4.06 1.74 4.61
C GLN A 99 2.94 0.96 3.92
N LYS A 100 3.14 -0.33 3.71
CA LYS A 100 2.12 -1.23 3.19
C LYS A 100 1.17 -1.60 4.31
N HIS A 101 -0.08 -1.21 4.19
CA HIS A 101 -1.13 -1.49 5.16
C HIS A 101 -2.22 -2.37 4.57
N MET A 102 -2.68 -3.34 5.39
CA MET A 102 -3.87 -4.11 5.09
C MET A 102 -5.04 -3.50 5.86
N GLY A 103 -6.11 -3.10 5.14
CA GLY A 103 -7.24 -2.42 5.76
C GLY A 103 -7.84 -3.18 6.94
N HIS A 104 -7.93 -4.51 6.82
CA HIS A 104 -8.49 -5.39 7.86
C HIS A 104 -7.58 -5.58 9.10
N HIS A 105 -6.35 -5.07 9.08
CA HIS A 105 -5.49 -5.11 10.27
C HIS A 105 -5.83 -4.01 11.29
N ILE A 106 -6.64 -3.03 10.93
CA ILE A 106 -7.15 -2.03 11.87
C ILE A 106 -8.38 -2.59 12.57
N PRO A 107 -8.41 -2.64 13.92
CA PRO A 107 -9.62 -2.99 14.65
C PRO A 107 -10.76 -2.01 14.36
N GLY A 108 -11.99 -2.53 14.17
CA GLY A 108 -13.11 -1.73 13.66
C GLY A 108 -13.59 -0.58 14.54
N ASP A 109 -13.24 -0.58 15.83
CA ASP A 109 -13.56 0.43 16.83
C ASP A 109 -12.39 1.33 17.23
N SER A 110 -11.25 1.19 16.53
CA SER A 110 -10.05 1.98 16.80
C SER A 110 -10.20 3.42 16.35
N ASP A 111 -9.62 4.34 17.13
CA ASP A 111 -9.34 5.68 16.64
C ASP A 111 -8.28 5.61 15.53
N ILE A 112 -8.64 6.08 14.35
CA ILE A 112 -7.78 6.10 13.16
C ILE A 112 -7.28 7.50 12.81
N SER A 113 -7.47 8.50 13.67
CA SER A 113 -7.02 9.88 13.43
C SER A 113 -5.51 10.02 13.17
N TRP A 114 -4.71 9.05 13.62
CA TRP A 114 -3.28 9.03 13.38
C TRP A 114 -2.91 8.91 11.89
N ILE A 115 -3.83 8.42 11.03
CA ILE A 115 -3.56 8.32 9.59
C ILE A 115 -3.60 9.68 8.89
N ASP A 116 -4.14 10.72 9.52
CA ASP A 116 -4.21 12.06 8.94
C ASP A 116 -2.81 12.68 8.69
N ASP A 117 -1.77 12.16 9.38
CA ASP A 117 -0.37 12.55 9.18
C ASP A 117 0.28 11.94 7.92
N PHE A 118 -0.47 11.14 7.13
CA PHE A 118 0.05 10.41 5.98
C PHE A 118 -0.53 10.91 4.65
N LYS A 119 0.21 10.69 3.58
CA LYS A 119 -0.37 10.60 2.24
C LYS A 119 -1.05 9.25 2.10
N ASN A 120 -2.36 9.23 2.36
CA ASN A 120 -3.16 8.01 2.26
C ASN A 120 -3.45 7.68 0.81
N CYS A 121 -3.14 6.46 0.39
CA CYS A 121 -3.36 5.92 -0.95
C CYS A 121 -4.09 4.59 -0.84
N PHE A 122 -4.89 4.27 -1.85
CA PHE A 122 -5.69 3.05 -1.86
C PHE A 122 -5.38 2.20 -3.09
N LEU A 123 -5.07 0.93 -2.88
CA LEU A 123 -4.88 -0.05 -3.93
C LEU A 123 -6.05 -1.03 -3.89
N ILE A 124 -6.84 -1.02 -4.96
CA ILE A 124 -7.98 -1.91 -5.12
C ILE A 124 -7.72 -2.97 -6.20
N ARG A 125 -8.53 -4.00 -6.21
CA ARG A 125 -8.52 -5.05 -7.23
C ARG A 125 -9.91 -5.61 -7.41
N ASN A 126 -10.20 -6.06 -8.65
CA ASN A 126 -11.44 -6.76 -8.98
C ASN A 126 -11.73 -7.87 -7.96
N PRO A 127 -12.88 -7.81 -7.25
CA PRO A 127 -13.19 -8.74 -6.16
C PRO A 127 -13.23 -10.20 -6.59
N ARG A 128 -13.68 -10.49 -7.83
CA ARG A 128 -13.70 -11.85 -8.36
C ARG A 128 -12.29 -12.46 -8.38
N ASP A 129 -11.30 -11.69 -8.80
CA ASP A 129 -9.91 -12.13 -8.84
C ASP A 129 -9.32 -12.34 -7.44
N VAL A 130 -9.70 -11.47 -6.50
CA VAL A 130 -9.33 -11.58 -5.09
C VAL A 130 -9.90 -12.87 -4.50
N LEU A 131 -11.20 -13.10 -4.65
CA LEU A 131 -11.90 -14.27 -4.11
C LEU A 131 -11.37 -15.58 -4.71
N LEU A 132 -11.16 -15.63 -6.04
CA LEU A 132 -10.53 -16.78 -6.69
C LEU A 132 -9.09 -17.04 -6.22
N SER A 133 -8.40 -16.04 -5.73
CA SER A 133 -7.06 -16.19 -5.16
C SER A 133 -7.10 -16.60 -3.70
N LEU A 134 -8.01 -16.07 -2.91
CA LEU A 134 -8.18 -16.40 -1.50
C LEU A 134 -8.70 -17.84 -1.35
N SER A 135 -9.66 -18.29 -2.15
CA SER A 135 -10.22 -19.65 -2.10
C SER A 135 -9.20 -20.77 -2.33
N LYS A 136 -8.00 -20.44 -2.81
CA LYS A 136 -6.90 -21.40 -2.93
C LYS A 136 -6.13 -21.62 -1.63
N VAL A 137 -6.31 -20.75 -0.63
CA VAL A 137 -5.50 -20.73 0.59
C VAL A 137 -6.34 -20.80 1.87
N THR A 138 -7.64 -20.55 1.80
CA THR A 138 -8.57 -20.65 2.92
C THR A 138 -9.99 -20.90 2.45
N ASP A 139 -10.74 -21.68 3.24
CA ASP A 139 -12.17 -21.92 3.01
C ASP A 139 -13.07 -20.93 3.77
N CYS A 140 -12.50 -20.18 4.72
CA CYS A 140 -13.24 -19.22 5.55
C CYS A 140 -13.07 -17.81 4.97
N ILE A 141 -13.88 -17.48 3.97
CA ILE A 141 -13.86 -16.16 3.32
C ILE A 141 -15.22 -15.50 3.53
N ASP A 142 -15.19 -14.33 4.14
CA ASP A 142 -16.32 -13.42 4.28
C ASP A 142 -15.99 -12.05 3.66
N LEU A 143 -16.94 -11.13 3.72
CA LEU A 143 -16.75 -9.79 3.19
C LEU A 143 -15.60 -9.04 3.89
N LEU A 144 -15.45 -9.19 5.21
CA LEU A 144 -14.39 -8.54 5.98
C LEU A 144 -13.00 -9.04 5.60
N SER A 145 -12.89 -10.33 5.22
CA SER A 145 -11.66 -10.96 4.75
C SER A 145 -11.11 -10.32 3.47
N THR A 146 -11.95 -9.64 2.69
CA THR A 146 -11.51 -8.91 1.48
C THR A 146 -10.77 -7.62 1.79
N GLY A 147 -10.94 -7.06 2.97
CA GLY A 147 -10.41 -5.78 3.39
C GLY A 147 -11.10 -4.56 2.75
N LEU A 148 -12.07 -4.75 1.86
CA LEU A 148 -12.77 -3.68 1.16
C LEU A 148 -13.65 -2.81 2.08
N PRO A 149 -14.43 -3.38 3.03
CA PRO A 149 -15.21 -2.55 3.96
C PRO A 149 -14.34 -1.63 4.80
N GLN A 150 -13.19 -2.13 5.26
CA GLN A 150 -12.24 -1.35 6.04
C GLN A 150 -11.57 -0.28 5.18
N GLN A 151 -11.17 -0.61 3.94
CA GLN A 151 -10.64 0.39 3.00
C GLN A 151 -11.66 1.51 2.77
N LEU A 152 -12.94 1.20 2.55
CA LEU A 152 -13.99 2.21 2.37
C LEU A 152 -14.17 3.08 3.61
N THR A 153 -14.12 2.49 4.81
CA THR A 153 -14.18 3.24 6.07
C THR A 153 -13.02 4.22 6.20
N ILE A 154 -11.79 3.75 5.93
CA ILE A 154 -10.59 4.59 5.96
C ILE A 154 -10.67 5.69 4.89
N PHE A 155 -11.10 5.35 3.67
CA PHE A 155 -11.27 6.29 2.56
C PHE A 155 -12.22 7.43 2.92
N ARG A 156 -13.38 7.10 3.49
CA ARG A 156 -14.36 8.09 3.95
C ARG A 156 -13.85 8.95 5.10
N HIS A 157 -13.08 8.36 6.03
CA HIS A 157 -12.41 9.11 7.08
C HIS A 157 -11.46 10.16 6.49
N VAL A 158 -10.58 9.76 5.56
CA VAL A 158 -9.62 10.68 4.93
C VAL A 158 -10.33 11.83 4.21
N ILE A 159 -11.41 11.56 3.47
CA ILE A 159 -12.19 12.63 2.84
C ILE A 159 -12.78 13.57 3.89
N ASN A 160 -13.34 13.03 4.98
CA ASN A 160 -13.96 13.84 6.02
C ASN A 160 -12.95 14.70 6.78
N SER A 161 -11.73 14.22 7.00
CA SER A 161 -10.70 14.94 7.75
C SER A 161 -9.94 15.95 6.89
N SER A 162 -9.61 15.62 5.64
CA SER A 162 -8.81 16.48 4.76
C SER A 162 -9.63 17.37 3.83
N GLY A 163 -10.87 16.97 3.50
CA GLY A 163 -11.67 17.58 2.44
C GLY A 163 -11.22 17.23 1.02
N GLU A 164 -10.22 16.36 0.85
CA GLU A 164 -9.65 15.96 -0.43
C GLU A 164 -9.91 14.47 -0.70
N ILE A 165 -10.06 14.12 -1.98
CA ILE A 165 -10.18 12.71 -2.39
C ILE A 165 -8.77 12.12 -2.44
N PRO A 166 -8.46 11.10 -1.61
CA PRO A 166 -7.15 10.46 -1.65
C PRO A 166 -7.00 9.63 -2.94
N PRO A 167 -5.76 9.45 -3.45
CA PRO A 167 -5.51 8.67 -4.65
C PRO A 167 -5.92 7.20 -4.47
N VAL A 168 -6.73 6.72 -5.42
CA VAL A 168 -7.10 5.31 -5.58
C VAL A 168 -6.46 4.81 -6.86
N ILE A 169 -5.80 3.66 -6.83
CA ILE A 169 -5.25 2.97 -8.00
C ILE A 169 -5.83 1.56 -8.08
N ASP A 170 -6.19 1.13 -9.29
CA ASP A 170 -6.58 -0.25 -9.53
C ASP A 170 -5.37 -1.09 -9.90
N SER A 171 -5.30 -2.30 -9.37
CA SER A 171 -4.23 -3.24 -9.70
C SER A 171 -4.19 -3.62 -11.18
N GLU A 172 -5.34 -3.57 -11.87
CA GLU A 172 -5.40 -3.82 -13.30
C GLU A 172 -4.70 -2.71 -14.08
N ASP A 173 -5.01 -1.44 -13.77
CA ASP A 173 -4.37 -0.27 -14.40
C ASP A 173 -2.84 -0.29 -14.17
N VAL A 174 -2.39 -0.64 -12.94
CA VAL A 174 -0.94 -0.79 -12.63
C VAL A 174 -0.29 -1.89 -13.45
N LEU A 175 -0.98 -3.01 -13.67
CA LEU A 175 -0.42 -4.15 -14.40
C LEU A 175 -0.46 -3.94 -15.92
N GLU A 176 -1.40 -3.14 -16.43
CA GLU A 176 -1.51 -2.81 -17.86
C GLU A 176 -0.51 -1.73 -18.28
N ASP A 177 -0.42 -0.64 -17.51
CA ASP A 177 0.51 0.46 -17.76
C ASP A 177 1.13 0.95 -16.43
N PRO A 178 2.15 0.25 -15.94
CA PRO A 178 2.78 0.59 -14.66
C PRO A 178 3.46 1.98 -14.67
N GLU A 179 4.02 2.40 -15.80
CA GLU A 179 4.71 3.69 -15.87
C GLU A 179 3.73 4.86 -15.74
N SER A 180 2.67 4.87 -16.53
CA SER A 180 1.67 5.94 -16.48
C SER A 180 0.94 5.96 -15.12
N THR A 181 0.53 4.79 -14.62
CA THR A 181 -0.21 4.71 -13.35
C THR A 181 0.64 5.13 -12.15
N LEU A 182 1.90 4.68 -12.07
CA LEU A 182 2.80 5.06 -10.99
C LEU A 182 3.25 6.53 -11.09
N SER A 183 3.41 7.06 -12.30
CA SER A 183 3.70 8.48 -12.50
C SER A 183 2.55 9.33 -11.98
N ALA A 184 1.32 9.02 -12.37
CA ALA A 184 0.13 9.73 -11.91
C ALA A 184 -0.09 9.61 -10.39
N LEU A 185 0.20 8.46 -9.79
CA LEU A 185 0.20 8.29 -8.34
C LEU A 185 1.25 9.20 -7.68
N CYS A 186 2.48 9.20 -8.18
CA CYS A 186 3.56 10.04 -7.65
C CYS A 186 3.20 11.52 -7.71
N ASP A 187 2.64 11.97 -8.83
CA ASP A 187 2.20 13.36 -9.02
C ASP A 187 1.10 13.73 -8.02
N SER A 188 0.13 12.83 -7.80
CA SER A 188 -0.99 13.07 -6.87
C SER A 188 -0.56 13.21 -5.40
N ILE A 189 0.55 12.60 -5.01
CA ILE A 189 1.09 12.67 -3.65
C ILE A 189 2.27 13.65 -3.52
N GLY A 190 2.67 14.29 -4.62
CA GLY A 190 3.70 15.33 -4.63
C GLY A 190 5.14 14.81 -4.53
N ILE A 191 5.43 13.61 -5.05
CA ILE A 191 6.78 13.06 -5.14
C ILE A 191 7.18 12.84 -6.60
N PRO A 192 8.47 12.92 -6.96
CA PRO A 192 8.91 12.63 -8.32
C PRO A 192 8.77 11.14 -8.65
N PHE A 193 8.29 10.82 -9.85
CA PHE A 193 8.35 9.46 -10.38
C PHE A 193 9.82 9.02 -10.59
N SER A 194 10.08 7.74 -10.48
CA SER A 194 11.39 7.14 -10.73
C SER A 194 11.25 5.86 -11.53
N ASN A 195 11.96 5.73 -12.64
CA ASN A 195 11.97 4.51 -13.45
C ASN A 195 12.42 3.26 -12.67
N ARG A 196 13.11 3.44 -11.53
CA ARG A 196 13.45 2.34 -10.61
C ARG A 196 12.22 1.65 -10.02
N MET A 197 11.07 2.31 -10.03
CA MET A 197 9.81 1.74 -9.56
C MET A 197 9.25 0.66 -10.49
N LEU A 198 9.73 0.58 -11.74
CA LEU A 198 9.21 -0.34 -12.75
C LEU A 198 9.80 -1.75 -12.67
N SER A 199 10.92 -1.92 -11.97
CA SER A 199 11.60 -3.21 -11.90
C SER A 199 12.34 -3.38 -10.58
N TRP A 200 12.62 -4.62 -10.20
CA TRP A 200 13.38 -5.01 -9.00
C TRP A 200 14.07 -6.36 -9.22
N ASP A 201 15.07 -6.65 -8.40
CA ASP A 201 15.74 -7.95 -8.43
C ASP A 201 14.82 -9.04 -7.83
N PRO A 202 14.73 -10.24 -8.43
CA PRO A 202 14.00 -11.35 -7.84
C PRO A 202 14.58 -11.79 -6.49
N GLY A 203 13.71 -12.31 -5.62
CA GLY A 203 14.08 -12.86 -4.32
C GLY A 203 13.49 -12.11 -3.14
N PRO A 204 13.72 -12.63 -1.92
CA PRO A 204 13.31 -11.98 -0.68
C PRO A 204 14.05 -10.65 -0.48
N ARG A 205 13.39 -9.70 0.18
CA ARG A 205 13.95 -8.38 0.47
C ARG A 205 14.01 -8.12 1.97
N SER A 206 14.87 -7.20 2.38
CA SER A 206 15.04 -6.83 3.79
C SER A 206 13.80 -6.19 4.41
N CYS A 207 12.92 -5.63 3.58
CA CYS A 207 11.64 -5.07 4.03
C CYS A 207 10.55 -6.12 4.20
N ASP A 208 10.73 -7.37 3.77
CA ASP A 208 9.74 -8.42 3.91
C ASP A 208 9.53 -8.80 5.37
N GLY A 209 8.27 -8.90 5.79
CA GLY A 209 7.94 -9.50 7.06
C GLY A 209 8.17 -11.02 7.06
N LEU A 210 8.27 -11.62 8.26
CA LEU A 210 8.46 -13.07 8.42
C LEU A 210 7.38 -13.93 7.74
N TRP A 211 6.23 -13.36 7.48
CA TRP A 211 5.13 -14.00 6.75
C TRP A 211 5.40 -14.16 5.26
N GLY A 212 6.41 -13.44 4.70
CA GLY A 212 6.77 -13.52 3.28
C GLY A 212 7.00 -14.95 2.79
N LYS A 213 7.63 -15.80 3.61
CA LYS A 213 7.84 -17.23 3.30
C LYS A 213 6.55 -18.03 3.03
N TYR A 214 5.40 -17.53 3.45
CA TYR A 214 4.10 -18.18 3.24
C TYR A 214 3.32 -17.56 2.07
N TRP A 215 3.59 -16.27 1.76
CA TRP A 215 2.71 -15.50 0.88
C TRP A 215 3.38 -14.91 -0.37
N TYR A 216 4.73 -14.78 -0.39
CA TYR A 216 5.43 -13.97 -1.39
C TYR A 216 6.12 -14.77 -2.49
N ASP A 217 5.88 -16.09 -2.59
CA ASP A 217 6.51 -16.96 -3.60
C ASP A 217 6.40 -16.41 -5.04
N SER A 218 5.25 -15.84 -5.40
CA SER A 218 5.05 -15.29 -6.74
C SER A 218 5.83 -13.99 -6.96
N VAL A 219 5.82 -13.08 -5.98
CA VAL A 219 6.53 -11.80 -6.12
C VAL A 219 8.04 -12.00 -6.02
N TRP A 220 8.52 -12.95 -5.24
CA TRP A 220 9.93 -13.32 -5.20
C TRP A 220 10.49 -13.85 -6.52
N LYS A 221 9.64 -14.38 -7.39
CA LYS A 221 10.00 -14.85 -8.73
C LYS A 221 9.87 -13.74 -9.80
N SER A 222 9.31 -12.60 -9.44
CA SER A 222 9.09 -11.48 -10.35
C SER A 222 10.25 -10.50 -10.33
N SER A 223 10.41 -9.75 -11.42
CA SER A 223 11.36 -8.65 -11.56
C SER A 223 10.71 -7.32 -11.97
N GLY A 224 9.38 -7.24 -11.85
CA GLY A 224 8.58 -6.10 -12.24
C GLY A 224 7.11 -6.46 -12.32
N PHE A 225 6.29 -5.53 -12.79
CA PHE A 225 4.88 -5.75 -13.05
C PHE A 225 4.73 -6.57 -14.35
N SER A 226 3.80 -7.53 -14.34
CA SER A 226 3.47 -8.33 -15.52
C SER A 226 2.03 -8.07 -15.93
N PRO A 227 1.72 -8.06 -17.24
CA PRO A 227 0.37 -7.84 -17.71
C PRO A 227 -0.65 -8.72 -16.98
N PRO A 228 -1.86 -8.20 -16.73
CA PRO A 228 -2.89 -8.95 -16.02
C PRO A 228 -3.26 -10.21 -16.83
N SER A 229 -3.41 -11.32 -16.16
CA SER A 229 -3.93 -12.55 -16.76
C SER A 229 -5.28 -12.89 -16.15
N PRO A 230 -6.33 -13.12 -16.96
CA PRO A 230 -7.63 -13.51 -16.45
C PRO A 230 -7.53 -14.76 -15.58
N LYS A 231 -8.10 -14.71 -14.38
CA LYS A 231 -8.16 -15.90 -13.52
C LYS A 231 -9.33 -16.77 -13.93
N ALA A 232 -9.03 -17.99 -14.33
CA ALA A 232 -10.03 -19.01 -14.56
C ALA A 232 -10.48 -19.63 -13.24
N GLY A 233 -11.75 -19.97 -13.12
CA GLY A 233 -12.35 -20.64 -11.98
C GLY A 233 -13.80 -20.25 -11.75
N GLU A 234 -14.51 -21.08 -11.04
CA GLU A 234 -15.87 -20.82 -10.56
C GLU A 234 -15.83 -20.55 -9.06
N LEU A 235 -16.65 -19.62 -8.62
CA LEU A 235 -16.84 -19.33 -7.21
C LEU A 235 -17.94 -20.23 -6.66
N SER A 236 -17.82 -20.67 -5.42
CA SER A 236 -18.89 -21.38 -4.73
C SER A 236 -20.10 -20.43 -4.51
N GLU A 237 -21.27 -21.00 -4.26
CA GLU A 237 -22.50 -20.23 -4.04
C GLU A 237 -22.34 -19.20 -2.90
N HIS A 238 -21.69 -19.60 -1.80
CA HIS A 238 -21.35 -18.68 -0.70
C HIS A 238 -20.50 -17.50 -1.16
N LEU A 239 -19.48 -17.74 -1.99
CA LEU A 239 -18.61 -16.68 -2.50
C LEU A 239 -19.29 -15.78 -3.53
N CYS A 240 -20.37 -16.21 -4.15
CA CYS A 240 -21.19 -15.36 -5.04
C CYS A 240 -21.84 -14.19 -4.25
N SER A 241 -22.37 -14.46 -3.05
CA SER A 241 -22.90 -13.41 -2.18
C SER A 241 -21.80 -12.44 -1.73
N VAL A 242 -20.65 -12.94 -1.31
CA VAL A 242 -19.49 -12.10 -0.95
C VAL A 242 -19.01 -11.28 -2.14
N LEU A 243 -19.05 -11.83 -3.36
CA LEU A 243 -18.68 -11.12 -4.58
C LEU A 243 -19.64 -9.94 -4.84
N GLU A 244 -20.95 -10.15 -4.73
CA GLU A 244 -21.93 -9.08 -4.93
C GLU A 244 -21.69 -7.89 -4.01
N GLU A 245 -21.55 -8.15 -2.70
CA GLU A 245 -21.29 -7.11 -1.71
C GLU A 245 -19.93 -6.43 -1.93
N SER A 246 -18.88 -7.22 -2.22
CA SER A 246 -17.55 -6.70 -2.50
C SER A 246 -17.51 -5.84 -3.75
N THR A 247 -18.29 -6.20 -4.78
CA THR A 247 -18.34 -5.46 -6.04
C THR A 247 -18.95 -4.07 -5.84
N MET A 248 -19.95 -3.94 -4.99
CA MET A 248 -20.55 -2.62 -4.70
C MET A 248 -19.50 -1.67 -4.09
N ILE A 249 -18.72 -2.16 -3.13
CA ILE A 249 -17.67 -1.35 -2.48
C ILE A 249 -16.53 -1.04 -3.47
N TYR A 250 -16.12 -2.06 -4.23
CA TYR A 250 -15.07 -1.89 -5.23
C TYR A 250 -15.41 -0.84 -6.27
N GLU A 251 -16.64 -0.85 -6.82
CA GLU A 251 -17.05 0.13 -7.82
C GLU A 251 -17.14 1.55 -7.23
N GLU A 252 -17.58 1.71 -5.97
CA GLU A 252 -17.55 3.01 -5.29
C GLU A 252 -16.12 3.58 -5.22
N LEU A 253 -15.14 2.76 -4.83
CA LEU A 253 -13.74 3.18 -4.79
C LEU A 253 -13.16 3.37 -6.20
N ARG A 254 -13.52 2.50 -7.15
CA ARG A 254 -13.03 2.52 -8.52
C ARG A 254 -13.49 3.76 -9.30
N GLU A 255 -14.67 4.28 -9.01
CA GLU A 255 -15.14 5.54 -9.60
C GLU A 255 -14.20 6.72 -9.27
N MET A 256 -13.54 6.69 -8.11
CA MET A 256 -12.60 7.71 -7.64
C MET A 256 -11.15 7.47 -8.03
N ARG A 257 -10.87 6.39 -8.79
CA ARG A 257 -9.48 6.04 -9.15
C ARG A 257 -8.84 7.07 -10.07
N ILE A 258 -7.54 7.18 -9.98
CA ILE A 258 -6.71 7.91 -10.94
C ILE A 258 -6.95 7.30 -12.33
N ARG A 259 -7.16 8.14 -13.32
CA ARG A 259 -7.30 7.74 -14.72
C ARG A 259 -6.09 8.22 -15.49
N THR A 260 -5.40 7.32 -16.14
CA THR A 260 -4.20 7.58 -16.97
C THR A 260 -4.54 7.47 -18.44
#